data_3f9a2ca4a204e46a438450e89f8d5f31
#
_entry.id   3f9a2ca4a204e46a438450e89f8d5f31
#
_cell.length_a   1.000
_cell.length_b   1.000
_cell.length_c   1.000
_cell.angle_alpha   90.00
_cell.angle_beta   90.00
_cell.angle_gamma   90.00
#
_symmetry.space_group_name_H-M   'P 1'
#
loop_
_entity.id
_entity.type
_entity.pdbx_description
1 polymer ?
#
loop_
_entity_poly.entity_id
_entity_poly.type
_entity_poly.pdbx_seq_one_letter_code
_entity_poly.pdbx_strand_id
1 'polypeptide(L)'
;VNRPGIRVRRVPGWPLSSRCVPATVIVGTQWGDEGKGKFTDLLADDMQMVIRYQGGHNAGHTIVVNGESFALQLLPSGILHPHITPVIGNGVVVDPKVLIEEVEKLTARGIDCSKLKVSGNAHLIMPYHQELDALTERHLGRNRLGTTKRGIGPTYSDKTTRVGLRVQDLLDPKIFRQKLEVVLKEKNQILAKVYNRLPLDLDEMCNAYVDEYRPKIEPFIADTVGMVHDALDANQNVLLEGAQATFLDIDHGTYPFVTSSNPMAGGACTGAGIGPLAIKRVIGVAKAYVTRVGAGPFPTEIHDEVGDHIVDVGHEYGTNTKRRRRPGWFDAVMLRHAARLNTLTDLGITKLDVLDGLDEVKVCVGYELDGKRLAHVPYHQSELHHVTPVFETLPGWKQPTTEARSWNDLPAKAQDLLTLIEDQVGTKISFVGVGPGRDQWLDPHA
;
A
#
# COMPACT_ATOMS: atom_id res chain seq x y z
N VAL A 1 -29.44 -26.83 47.97
CA VAL A 1 -29.82 -25.66 47.16
C VAL A 1 -29.22 -25.82 45.79
N ASN A 2 -30.02 -26.45 44.88
CA ASN A 2 -29.64 -26.64 43.46
C ASN A 2 -29.76 -25.31 42.73
N ARG A 3 -28.63 -24.82 42.14
CA ARG A 3 -28.65 -23.76 41.15
C ARG A 3 -28.98 -24.37 39.78
N PRO A 4 -29.96 -23.83 39.03
CA PRO A 4 -30.23 -24.32 37.68
C PRO A 4 -29.05 -23.95 36.76
N GLY A 5 -28.47 -24.94 36.08
CA GLY A 5 -27.40 -24.76 35.12
C GLY A 5 -27.89 -23.94 33.93
N ILE A 6 -27.17 -22.86 33.64
CA ILE A 6 -27.33 -22.09 32.42
C ILE A 6 -26.92 -23.00 31.25
N ARG A 7 -27.92 -23.56 30.55
CA ARG A 7 -27.71 -24.20 29.24
C ARG A 7 -27.35 -23.10 28.24
N VAL A 8 -26.08 -22.95 27.94
CA VAL A 8 -25.66 -22.20 26.77
C VAL A 8 -26.26 -22.91 25.57
N ARG A 9 -27.31 -22.34 24.96
CA ARG A 9 -27.79 -22.77 23.65
C ARG A 9 -26.62 -22.63 22.67
N ARG A 10 -26.14 -23.75 22.11
CA ARG A 10 -25.32 -23.74 20.93
C ARG A 10 -26.09 -23.00 19.84
N VAL A 11 -25.51 -21.89 19.34
CA VAL A 11 -26.00 -21.25 18.14
C VAL A 11 -25.72 -22.25 17.00
N PRO A 12 -26.74 -22.78 16.32
CA PRO A 12 -26.50 -23.64 15.17
C PRO A 12 -25.87 -22.82 14.08
N GLY A 13 -24.68 -23.21 13.60
CA GLY A 13 -24.08 -22.60 12.42
C GLY A 13 -22.74 -21.91 12.62
N TRP A 14 -22.06 -22.08 13.77
CA TRP A 14 -20.64 -21.69 13.85
C TRP A 14 -19.77 -22.90 13.49
N PRO A 15 -19.34 -23.05 12.24
CA PRO A 15 -18.41 -24.11 11.89
C PRO A 15 -17.00 -23.68 12.33
N LEU A 16 -16.52 -24.21 13.44
CA LEU A 16 -15.08 -24.42 13.62
C LEU A 16 -14.64 -25.55 12.67
N SER A 17 -15.12 -25.55 11.44
CA SER A 17 -14.67 -26.48 10.44
C SER A 17 -13.51 -25.83 9.70
N SER A 18 -12.46 -26.58 9.52
CA SER A 18 -11.25 -26.41 8.71
C SER A 18 -11.53 -26.04 7.23
N ARG A 19 -12.46 -25.14 6.94
CA ARG A 19 -12.66 -24.59 5.61
C ARG A 19 -11.62 -23.51 5.40
N CYS A 20 -10.66 -23.90 4.60
CA CYS A 20 -9.60 -23.04 4.14
C CYS A 20 -10.14 -22.00 3.19
N VAL A 21 -10.51 -20.84 3.68
CA VAL A 21 -10.93 -19.73 2.86
C VAL A 21 -9.71 -18.95 2.41
N PRO A 22 -9.48 -18.73 1.12
CA PRO A 22 -8.25 -18.17 0.61
C PRO A 22 -8.32 -16.65 0.51
N ALA A 23 -8.04 -15.92 1.60
CA ALA A 23 -7.66 -14.53 1.47
C ALA A 23 -6.18 -14.46 1.05
N THR A 24 -5.93 -13.72 -0.01
CA THR A 24 -4.58 -13.40 -0.51
C THR A 24 -4.25 -11.95 -0.17
N VAL A 25 -3.07 -11.68 0.37
CA VAL A 25 -2.58 -10.32 0.62
C VAL A 25 -1.46 -10.00 -0.35
N ILE A 26 -1.49 -8.82 -0.96
CA ILE A 26 -0.38 -8.25 -1.72
C ILE A 26 0.25 -7.13 -0.91
N VAL A 27 1.55 -7.20 -0.65
CA VAL A 27 2.32 -6.18 0.06
C VAL A 27 3.51 -5.71 -0.75
N GLY A 28 3.87 -4.43 -0.63
CA GLY A 28 5.17 -3.94 -1.06
C GLY A 28 6.26 -4.34 -0.06
N THR A 29 7.41 -4.73 -0.55
CA THR A 29 8.51 -5.23 0.29
C THR A 29 9.67 -4.25 0.42
N GLN A 30 9.62 -3.11 -0.26
CA GLN A 30 10.64 -2.08 -0.32
C GLN A 30 10.13 -0.75 0.29
N TRP A 31 10.20 0.36 -0.42
CA TRP A 31 9.70 1.68 -0.01
C TRP A 31 8.55 2.21 -0.88
N GLY A 32 7.73 1.32 -1.44
CA GLY A 32 6.63 1.67 -2.32
C GLY A 32 7.02 1.68 -3.80
N ASP A 33 6.00 1.87 -4.64
CA ASP A 33 6.14 1.95 -6.10
C ASP A 33 6.72 0.67 -6.75
N GLU A 34 6.59 -0.50 -6.10
CA GLU A 34 7.08 -1.80 -6.58
C GLU A 34 6.28 -2.35 -7.77
N GLY A 35 5.18 -1.71 -8.15
CA GLY A 35 4.33 -2.20 -9.23
C GLY A 35 3.25 -3.20 -8.78
N LYS A 36 2.82 -3.13 -7.51
CA LYS A 36 1.76 -3.97 -6.95
C LYS A 36 0.49 -4.01 -7.79
N GLY A 37 0.10 -2.88 -8.40
CA GLY A 37 -1.09 -2.79 -9.23
C GLY A 37 -1.09 -3.76 -10.41
N LYS A 38 0.06 -4.04 -11.02
CA LYS A 38 0.20 -5.05 -12.07
C LYS A 38 -0.17 -6.45 -11.57
N PHE A 39 0.34 -6.83 -10.38
CA PHE A 39 0.01 -8.14 -9.80
C PHE A 39 -1.43 -8.23 -9.33
N THR A 40 -1.98 -7.14 -8.79
CA THR A 40 -3.41 -7.08 -8.45
C THR A 40 -4.26 -7.30 -9.69
N ASP A 41 -3.91 -6.68 -10.81
CA ASP A 41 -4.60 -6.84 -12.09
C ASP A 41 -4.45 -8.27 -12.68
N LEU A 42 -3.26 -8.87 -12.56
CA LEU A 42 -3.02 -10.24 -13.02
C LEU A 42 -3.83 -11.29 -12.24
N LEU A 43 -3.99 -11.08 -10.93
CA LEU A 43 -4.76 -11.98 -10.07
C LEU A 43 -6.27 -11.68 -10.11
N ALA A 44 -6.67 -10.56 -10.67
CA ALA A 44 -8.05 -10.07 -10.63
C ALA A 44 -9.04 -11.04 -11.27
N ASP A 45 -8.64 -11.76 -12.32
CA ASP A 45 -9.52 -12.68 -13.05
C ASP A 45 -10.11 -13.78 -12.15
N ASP A 46 -9.38 -14.21 -11.13
CA ASP A 46 -9.79 -15.25 -10.18
C ASP A 46 -10.44 -14.68 -8.90
N MET A 47 -10.50 -13.35 -8.73
CA MET A 47 -10.97 -12.71 -7.51
C MET A 47 -12.43 -12.26 -7.63
N GLN A 48 -13.20 -12.45 -6.57
CA GLN A 48 -14.55 -11.94 -6.46
C GLN A 48 -14.61 -10.62 -5.70
N MET A 49 -13.60 -10.36 -4.85
CA MET A 49 -13.52 -9.13 -4.06
C MET A 49 -12.08 -8.64 -3.98
N VAL A 50 -11.86 -7.33 -4.15
CA VAL A 50 -10.55 -6.68 -3.96
C VAL A 50 -10.71 -5.56 -2.94
N ILE A 51 -9.96 -5.64 -1.85
CA ILE A 51 -10.08 -4.73 -0.69
C ILE A 51 -8.82 -3.95 -0.51
N ARG A 52 -8.93 -2.65 -0.53
CA ARG A 52 -7.90 -1.76 -0.04
C ARG A 52 -8.01 -1.65 1.47
N TYR A 53 -7.00 -2.12 2.21
CA TYR A 53 -7.14 -2.26 3.66
C TYR A 53 -6.51 -1.13 4.48
N GLN A 54 -5.67 -0.27 3.90
CA GLN A 54 -5.01 0.82 4.63
C GLN A 54 -4.55 1.94 3.68
N GLY A 55 -4.00 3.03 4.25
CA GLY A 55 -3.54 4.19 3.51
C GLY A 55 -4.69 5.14 3.17
N GLY A 56 -4.53 5.89 2.12
CA GLY A 56 -5.50 6.84 1.61
C GLY A 56 -5.09 7.27 0.20
N HIS A 57 -5.49 8.46 -0.22
CA HIS A 57 -5.15 8.99 -1.53
C HIS A 57 -3.70 9.53 -1.66
N ASN A 58 -2.85 9.29 -0.67
CA ASN A 58 -1.41 9.54 -0.74
C ASN A 58 -0.67 8.53 -1.62
N ALA A 59 -1.22 7.34 -1.84
CA ALA A 59 -0.70 6.38 -2.81
C ALA A 59 -1.31 6.67 -4.18
N GLY A 60 -0.50 6.59 -5.23
CA GLY A 60 -0.97 6.59 -6.60
C GLY A 60 -0.40 5.35 -7.27
N HIS A 61 -1.26 4.57 -7.93
CA HIS A 61 -0.80 3.44 -8.73
C HIS A 61 -1.41 3.51 -10.12
N THR A 62 -0.62 3.13 -11.09
CA THR A 62 -1.06 3.09 -12.49
C THR A 62 -1.23 1.65 -12.91
N ILE A 63 -2.36 1.36 -13.54
CA ILE A 63 -2.70 0.06 -14.09
C ILE A 63 -2.95 0.26 -15.59
N VAL A 64 -2.50 -0.69 -16.39
CA VAL A 64 -2.74 -0.69 -17.84
C VAL A 64 -3.69 -1.85 -18.17
N VAL A 65 -4.92 -1.50 -18.58
CA VAL A 65 -5.95 -2.47 -18.99
C VAL A 65 -6.30 -2.21 -20.45
N ASN A 66 -6.23 -3.22 -21.29
CA ASN A 66 -6.53 -3.13 -22.74
C ASN A 66 -5.76 -2.00 -23.46
N GLY A 67 -4.51 -1.74 -23.05
CA GLY A 67 -3.67 -0.68 -23.62
C GLY A 67 -3.97 0.72 -23.09
N GLU A 68 -4.98 0.90 -22.24
CA GLU A 68 -5.30 2.17 -21.58
C GLU A 68 -4.72 2.25 -20.17
N SER A 69 -4.17 3.40 -19.83
CA SER A 69 -3.59 3.67 -18.52
C SER A 69 -4.60 4.33 -17.57
N PHE A 70 -4.74 3.75 -16.37
CA PHE A 70 -5.60 4.24 -15.29
C PHE A 70 -4.75 4.56 -14.07
N ALA A 71 -4.76 5.83 -13.67
CA ALA A 71 -4.08 6.29 -12.46
C ALA A 71 -5.09 6.33 -11.30
N LEU A 72 -5.02 5.36 -10.41
CA LEU A 72 -5.88 5.26 -9.22
C LEU A 72 -5.15 5.77 -7.98
N GLN A 73 -5.89 6.38 -7.06
CA GLN A 73 -5.36 6.90 -5.80
C GLN A 73 -6.01 6.23 -4.58
N LEU A 74 -7.32 6.31 -4.48
CA LEU A 74 -8.10 5.79 -3.37
C LEU A 74 -8.81 4.48 -3.72
N LEU A 75 -9.29 4.38 -4.96
CA LEU A 75 -10.03 3.20 -5.42
C LEU A 75 -9.13 1.96 -5.52
N PRO A 76 -9.64 0.77 -5.13
CA PRO A 76 -8.94 -0.50 -5.34
C PRO A 76 -8.76 -0.82 -6.82
N SER A 77 -7.68 -1.52 -7.17
CA SER A 77 -7.39 -1.93 -8.55
C SER A 77 -8.52 -2.74 -9.20
N GLY A 78 -9.22 -3.54 -8.40
CA GLY A 78 -10.35 -4.36 -8.85
C GLY A 78 -11.53 -3.60 -9.44
N ILE A 79 -11.62 -2.26 -9.28
CA ILE A 79 -12.68 -1.43 -9.87
C ILE A 79 -12.75 -1.51 -11.40
N LEU A 80 -11.63 -1.86 -12.04
CA LEU A 80 -11.54 -1.97 -13.50
C LEU A 80 -12.12 -3.29 -14.06
N HIS A 81 -12.50 -4.23 -13.18
CA HIS A 81 -13.02 -5.55 -13.54
C HIS A 81 -14.50 -5.69 -13.15
N PRO A 82 -15.43 -5.82 -14.11
CA PRO A 82 -16.88 -5.79 -13.84
C PRO A 82 -17.40 -6.90 -12.93
N HIS A 83 -16.71 -8.03 -12.82
CA HIS A 83 -17.10 -9.16 -11.96
C HIS A 83 -16.67 -8.97 -10.50
N ILE A 84 -15.72 -8.08 -10.22
CA ILE A 84 -15.18 -7.85 -8.87
C ILE A 84 -16.04 -6.87 -8.07
N THR A 85 -16.14 -7.11 -6.77
CA THR A 85 -16.62 -6.13 -5.79
C THR A 85 -15.41 -5.38 -5.23
N PRO A 86 -15.17 -4.12 -5.64
CA PRO A 86 -14.09 -3.30 -5.08
C PRO A 86 -14.51 -2.71 -3.74
N VAL A 87 -13.62 -2.81 -2.73
CA VAL A 87 -13.92 -2.40 -1.35
C VAL A 87 -12.85 -1.47 -0.80
N ILE A 88 -13.26 -0.36 -0.24
CA ILE A 88 -12.44 0.51 0.62
C ILE A 88 -12.70 0.08 2.06
N GLY A 89 -11.71 -0.59 2.67
CA GLY A 89 -11.81 -1.16 4.02
C GLY A 89 -11.73 -0.12 5.13
N ASN A 90 -12.04 -0.55 6.35
CA ASN A 90 -12.09 0.32 7.52
C ASN A 90 -10.74 0.90 7.97
N GLY A 91 -9.64 0.33 7.50
CA GLY A 91 -8.31 0.86 7.77
C GLY A 91 -7.88 2.02 6.88
N VAL A 92 -8.62 2.31 5.80
CA VAL A 92 -8.35 3.42 4.89
C VAL A 92 -8.85 4.74 5.49
N VAL A 93 -8.13 5.83 5.20
CA VAL A 93 -8.61 7.19 5.47
C VAL A 93 -9.12 7.80 4.15
N VAL A 94 -10.36 8.26 4.15
CA VAL A 94 -11.12 8.62 2.96
C VAL A 94 -11.31 10.13 2.86
N ASP A 95 -10.82 10.71 1.78
CA ASP A 95 -11.18 12.05 1.37
C ASP A 95 -12.41 11.97 0.46
N PRO A 96 -13.59 12.47 0.89
CA PRO A 96 -14.83 12.36 0.12
C PRO A 96 -14.74 13.03 -1.24
N LYS A 97 -14.10 14.19 -1.30
CA LYS A 97 -13.94 14.95 -2.56
C LYS A 97 -13.12 14.15 -3.57
N VAL A 98 -11.97 13.60 -3.13
CA VAL A 98 -11.10 12.81 -4.01
C VAL A 98 -11.80 11.52 -4.46
N LEU A 99 -12.54 10.85 -3.56
CA LEU A 99 -13.32 9.67 -3.92
C LEU A 99 -14.33 9.97 -5.02
N ILE A 100 -15.10 11.04 -4.87
CA ILE A 100 -16.11 11.47 -5.86
C ILE A 100 -15.44 11.78 -7.19
N GLU A 101 -14.39 12.60 -7.19
CA GLU A 101 -13.65 12.96 -8.42
C GLU A 101 -13.08 11.72 -9.13
N GLU A 102 -12.60 10.72 -8.39
CA GLU A 102 -12.04 9.51 -8.96
C GLU A 102 -13.14 8.62 -9.57
N VAL A 103 -14.28 8.46 -8.89
CA VAL A 103 -15.46 7.76 -9.41
C VAL A 103 -16.00 8.44 -10.66
N GLU A 104 -16.18 9.76 -10.64
CA GLU A 104 -16.68 10.54 -11.78
C GLU A 104 -15.75 10.41 -13.01
N LYS A 105 -14.42 10.45 -12.80
CA LYS A 105 -13.44 10.25 -13.88
C LYS A 105 -13.50 8.85 -14.50
N LEU A 106 -13.65 7.82 -13.68
CA LEU A 106 -13.77 6.44 -14.19
C LEU A 106 -15.11 6.24 -14.92
N THR A 107 -16.20 6.73 -14.37
CA THR A 107 -17.53 6.65 -14.98
C THR A 107 -17.55 7.37 -16.34
N ALA A 108 -16.91 8.53 -16.45
CA ALA A 108 -16.76 9.26 -17.73
C ALA A 108 -15.95 8.48 -18.79
N ARG A 109 -15.14 7.51 -18.36
CA ARG A 109 -14.39 6.58 -19.24
C ARG A 109 -15.12 5.24 -19.47
N GLY A 110 -16.38 5.12 -19.02
CA GLY A 110 -17.21 3.94 -19.22
C GLY A 110 -16.99 2.82 -18.20
N ILE A 111 -16.29 3.07 -17.11
CA ILE A 111 -16.11 2.09 -16.02
C ILE A 111 -17.32 2.15 -15.08
N ASP A 112 -17.95 0.99 -14.85
CA ASP A 112 -19.06 0.87 -13.89
C ASP A 112 -18.54 0.82 -12.45
N CYS A 113 -18.79 1.88 -11.69
CA CYS A 113 -18.42 1.97 -10.29
C CYS A 113 -19.56 1.57 -9.32
N SER A 114 -20.68 1.06 -9.79
CA SER A 114 -21.88 0.76 -8.96
C SER A 114 -21.62 -0.29 -7.87
N LYS A 115 -20.68 -1.21 -8.11
CA LYS A 115 -20.29 -2.26 -7.16
C LYS A 115 -19.33 -1.79 -6.06
N LEU A 116 -18.82 -0.56 -6.15
CA LEU A 116 -17.91 -0.01 -5.12
C LEU A 116 -18.58 -0.03 -3.75
N LYS A 117 -17.81 -0.46 -2.72
CA LYS A 117 -18.22 -0.40 -1.33
C LYS A 117 -17.18 0.33 -0.49
N VAL A 118 -17.67 1.19 0.40
CA VAL A 118 -16.85 1.98 1.31
C VAL A 118 -17.26 1.64 2.73
N SER A 119 -16.30 1.26 3.55
CA SER A 119 -16.57 0.94 4.95
C SER A 119 -17.12 2.16 5.70
N GLY A 120 -18.27 2.01 6.32
CA GLY A 120 -18.82 2.99 7.26
C GLY A 120 -17.84 3.29 8.41
N ASN A 121 -16.97 2.36 8.76
CA ASN A 121 -15.97 2.50 9.82
C ASN A 121 -14.65 3.18 9.36
N ALA A 122 -14.45 3.42 8.08
CA ALA A 122 -13.31 4.21 7.59
C ALA A 122 -13.38 5.66 8.12
N HIS A 123 -12.20 6.28 8.32
CA HIS A 123 -12.16 7.66 8.83
C HIS A 123 -12.15 8.68 7.69
N LEU A 124 -12.83 9.79 7.91
CA LEU A 124 -12.87 10.91 6.99
C LEU A 124 -11.63 11.79 7.13
N ILE A 125 -11.03 12.13 6.00
CA ILE A 125 -10.05 13.21 5.93
C ILE A 125 -10.84 14.52 5.87
N MET A 126 -10.60 15.39 6.84
CA MET A 126 -11.26 16.69 6.96
C MET A 126 -10.30 17.81 6.51
N PRO A 127 -10.79 19.00 6.11
CA PRO A 127 -9.94 20.12 5.69
C PRO A 127 -8.87 20.52 6.69
N TYR A 128 -9.17 20.46 8.00
CA TYR A 128 -8.17 20.74 9.04
C TYR A 128 -7.02 19.73 9.07
N HIS A 129 -7.23 18.46 8.62
CA HIS A 129 -6.16 17.49 8.53
C HIS A 129 -5.15 17.89 7.44
N GLN A 130 -5.63 18.35 6.29
CA GLN A 130 -4.78 18.79 5.18
C GLN A 130 -3.99 20.05 5.56
N GLU A 131 -4.66 21.03 6.20
CA GLU A 131 -3.99 22.24 6.69
C GLU A 131 -2.93 21.90 7.74
N LEU A 132 -3.24 21.08 8.73
CA LEU A 132 -2.29 20.69 9.78
C LEU A 132 -1.10 19.91 9.20
N ASP A 133 -1.29 19.00 8.23
CA ASP A 133 -0.22 18.28 7.56
C ASP A 133 0.75 19.24 6.86
N ALA A 134 0.20 20.21 6.10
CA ALA A 134 1.00 21.21 5.41
C ALA A 134 1.75 22.16 6.38
N LEU A 135 1.11 22.56 7.47
CA LEU A 135 1.69 23.45 8.48
C LEU A 135 2.77 22.76 9.29
N THR A 136 2.57 21.50 9.68
CA THR A 136 3.57 20.69 10.40
C THR A 136 4.83 20.50 9.55
N GLU A 137 4.69 20.16 8.27
CA GLU A 137 5.84 20.04 7.36
C GLU A 137 6.63 21.36 7.24
N ARG A 138 5.92 22.50 7.21
CA ARG A 138 6.57 23.81 7.20
C ARG A 138 7.29 24.11 8.53
N HIS A 139 6.66 23.77 9.65
CA HIS A 139 7.23 23.98 10.99
C HIS A 139 8.49 23.14 11.21
N LEU A 140 8.52 21.89 10.76
CA LEU A 140 9.66 21.01 10.84
C LEU A 140 10.88 21.50 10.02
N GLY A 141 10.68 22.34 9.01
CA GLY A 141 11.73 22.98 8.27
C GLY A 141 12.73 22.00 7.66
N ARG A 142 13.96 21.98 8.18
CA ARG A 142 15.02 21.05 7.72
C ARG A 142 14.73 19.60 8.10
N ASN A 143 13.96 19.37 9.16
CA ASN A 143 13.59 18.04 9.67
C ASN A 143 12.28 17.54 9.06
N ARG A 144 11.81 18.15 7.99
CA ARG A 144 10.57 17.75 7.30
C ARG A 144 10.62 16.28 6.88
N LEU A 145 9.50 15.60 7.02
CA LEU A 145 9.37 14.18 6.64
C LEU A 145 9.20 14.00 5.13
N GLY A 146 8.70 15.03 4.43
CA GLY A 146 8.39 14.98 3.01
C GLY A 146 7.01 14.39 2.73
N THR A 147 6.04 14.65 3.61
CA THR A 147 4.66 14.16 3.46
C THR A 147 4.01 14.64 2.16
N THR A 148 2.93 13.98 1.79
CA THR A 148 2.14 14.37 0.60
C THR A 148 1.24 15.59 0.86
N LYS A 149 1.16 16.07 2.10
CA LYS A 149 0.29 17.17 2.55
C LYS A 149 -1.20 16.92 2.28
N ARG A 150 -1.62 15.67 2.36
CA ARG A 150 -2.99 15.22 2.08
C ARG A 150 -3.79 14.88 3.35
N GLY A 151 -3.24 15.21 4.51
CA GLY A 151 -3.90 15.01 5.78
C GLY A 151 -3.90 13.58 6.31
N ILE A 152 -3.13 12.67 5.70
CA ILE A 152 -3.11 11.25 6.06
C ILE A 152 -2.68 11.06 7.50
N GLY A 153 -1.51 11.59 7.89
CA GLY A 153 -0.97 11.49 9.25
C GLY A 153 -1.92 12.05 10.31
N PRO A 154 -2.36 13.30 10.17
CA PRO A 154 -3.32 13.90 11.10
C PRO A 154 -4.64 13.12 11.25
N THR A 155 -5.15 12.51 10.16
CA THR A 155 -6.36 11.67 10.24
C THR A 155 -6.12 10.39 11.04
N TYR A 156 -4.99 9.71 10.84
CA TYR A 156 -4.63 8.55 11.66
C TYR A 156 -4.37 8.93 13.13
N SER A 157 -3.82 10.12 13.39
CA SER A 157 -3.68 10.67 14.75
C SER A 157 -5.05 10.81 15.40
N ASP A 158 -6.02 11.43 14.73
CA ASP A 158 -7.38 11.60 15.24
C ASP A 158 -8.11 10.27 15.42
N LYS A 159 -7.87 9.28 14.56
CA LYS A 159 -8.35 7.91 14.74
C LYS A 159 -7.85 7.31 16.04
N THR A 160 -6.53 7.45 16.33
CA THR A 160 -5.90 6.87 17.52
C THR A 160 -6.30 7.60 18.80
N THR A 161 -6.46 8.92 18.75
CA THR A 161 -6.97 9.72 19.88
C THR A 161 -8.50 9.60 20.03
N ARG A 162 -9.18 8.92 19.14
CA ARG A 162 -10.63 8.63 19.16
C ARG A 162 -11.53 9.85 19.02
N VAL A 163 -11.04 10.85 18.30
CA VAL A 163 -11.80 12.07 17.97
C VAL A 163 -12.17 12.15 16.47
N GLY A 164 -11.63 11.26 15.66
CA GLY A 164 -11.86 11.24 14.22
C GLY A 164 -13.31 10.97 13.84
N LEU A 165 -13.78 11.60 12.77
CA LEU A 165 -15.08 11.35 12.16
C LEU A 165 -14.97 10.15 11.22
N ARG A 166 -16.01 9.31 11.20
CA ARG A 166 -16.12 8.13 10.33
C ARG A 166 -17.07 8.39 9.16
N VAL A 167 -16.92 7.63 8.11
CA VAL A 167 -17.78 7.69 6.92
C VAL A 167 -19.26 7.49 7.30
N GLN A 168 -19.58 6.57 8.21
CA GLN A 168 -20.95 6.35 8.71
C GLN A 168 -21.57 7.55 9.44
N ASP A 169 -20.77 8.47 9.97
CA ASP A 169 -21.31 9.65 10.65
C ASP A 169 -22.05 10.56 9.67
N LEU A 170 -21.72 10.49 8.37
CA LEU A 170 -22.45 11.22 7.31
C LEU A 170 -23.90 10.77 7.15
N LEU A 171 -24.25 9.54 7.56
CA LEU A 171 -25.62 9.01 7.47
C LEU A 171 -26.57 9.71 8.45
N ASP A 172 -26.04 10.35 9.51
CA ASP A 172 -26.80 11.16 10.44
C ASP A 172 -26.20 12.59 10.53
N PRO A 173 -26.76 13.56 9.80
CA PRO A 173 -26.27 14.95 9.79
C PRO A 173 -26.17 15.60 11.17
N LYS A 174 -27.04 15.23 12.10
CA LYS A 174 -27.01 15.80 13.46
C LYS A 174 -25.80 15.29 14.23
N ILE A 175 -25.57 13.97 14.18
CA ILE A 175 -24.39 13.34 14.80
C ILE A 175 -23.11 13.87 14.17
N PHE A 176 -23.07 13.95 12.82
CA PHE A 176 -21.92 14.49 12.12
C PHE A 176 -21.59 15.93 12.60
N ARG A 177 -22.58 16.83 12.61
CA ARG A 177 -22.40 18.20 13.06
C ARG A 177 -21.93 18.28 14.51
N GLN A 178 -22.55 17.53 15.43
CA GLN A 178 -22.19 17.53 16.85
C GLN A 178 -20.73 17.07 17.05
N LYS A 179 -20.30 15.99 16.38
CA LYS A 179 -18.92 15.52 16.46
C LYS A 179 -17.95 16.52 15.86
N LEU A 180 -18.27 17.07 14.68
CA LEU A 180 -17.43 18.06 14.01
C LEU A 180 -17.24 19.31 14.85
N GLU A 181 -18.30 19.84 15.46
CA GLU A 181 -18.24 21.04 16.32
C GLU A 181 -17.24 20.85 17.48
N VAL A 182 -17.29 19.69 18.14
CA VAL A 182 -16.38 19.38 19.25
C VAL A 182 -14.92 19.34 18.79
N VAL A 183 -14.65 18.60 17.71
CA VAL A 183 -13.28 18.44 17.19
C VAL A 183 -12.77 19.76 16.60
N LEU A 184 -13.59 20.45 15.83
CA LEU A 184 -13.20 21.68 15.15
C LEU A 184 -12.82 22.79 16.13
N LYS A 185 -13.46 22.84 17.30
CA LYS A 185 -13.13 23.80 18.35
C LYS A 185 -11.66 23.67 18.78
N GLU A 186 -11.18 22.46 18.98
CA GLU A 186 -9.77 22.20 19.31
C GLU A 186 -8.84 22.50 18.12
N LYS A 187 -9.16 21.99 16.95
CA LYS A 187 -8.35 22.21 15.73
C LYS A 187 -8.20 23.69 15.41
N ASN A 188 -9.28 24.47 15.52
CA ASN A 188 -9.25 25.91 15.31
C ASN A 188 -8.39 26.64 16.33
N GLN A 189 -8.33 26.17 17.58
CA GLN A 189 -7.39 26.74 18.57
C GLN A 189 -5.92 26.47 18.15
N ILE A 190 -5.62 25.27 17.68
CA ILE A 190 -4.29 24.95 17.17
C ILE A 190 -3.94 25.80 15.95
N LEU A 191 -4.84 25.89 14.98
CA LEU A 191 -4.64 26.71 13.78
C LEU A 191 -4.38 28.16 14.14
N ALA A 192 -5.19 28.75 15.01
CA ALA A 192 -5.09 30.16 15.37
C ALA A 192 -3.90 30.47 16.28
N LYS A 193 -3.73 29.71 17.38
CA LYS A 193 -2.74 30.05 18.41
C LYS A 193 -1.35 29.52 18.13
N VAL A 194 -1.22 28.36 17.46
CA VAL A 194 0.09 27.76 17.17
C VAL A 194 0.60 28.20 15.80
N TYR A 195 -0.29 28.20 14.81
CA TYR A 195 0.10 28.44 13.42
C TYR A 195 -0.27 29.81 12.86
N ASN A 196 -0.96 30.66 13.64
CA ASN A 196 -1.45 31.97 13.22
C ASN A 196 -2.27 31.92 11.92
N ARG A 197 -3.22 30.99 11.86
CA ARG A 197 -4.13 30.76 10.75
C ARG A 197 -5.55 31.12 11.13
N LEU A 198 -6.36 31.46 10.14
CA LEU A 198 -7.79 31.68 10.34
C LEU A 198 -8.47 30.37 10.73
N PRO A 199 -9.44 30.42 11.65
CA PRO A 199 -10.29 29.29 11.95
C PRO A 199 -11.07 28.83 10.73
N LEU A 200 -11.34 27.52 10.66
CA LEU A 200 -12.25 26.95 9.66
C LEU A 200 -13.69 27.09 10.16
N ASP A 201 -14.60 27.32 9.20
CA ASP A 201 -16.02 27.51 9.50
C ASP A 201 -16.77 26.18 9.60
N LEU A 202 -17.57 26.01 10.65
CA LEU A 202 -18.34 24.80 10.91
C LEU A 202 -19.46 24.59 9.88
N ASP A 203 -20.18 25.66 9.54
CA ASP A 203 -21.33 25.57 8.64
C ASP A 203 -20.88 25.28 7.21
N GLU A 204 -19.80 25.92 6.76
CA GLU A 204 -19.18 25.63 5.45
C GLU A 204 -18.76 24.15 5.35
N MET A 205 -18.10 23.61 6.40
CA MET A 205 -17.72 22.21 6.43
C MET A 205 -18.91 21.27 6.48
N CYS A 206 -19.95 21.60 7.26
CA CYS A 206 -21.16 20.79 7.31
C CYS A 206 -21.87 20.77 5.95
N ASN A 207 -22.03 21.91 5.31
CA ASN A 207 -22.66 22.01 3.99
C ASN A 207 -21.91 21.17 2.96
N ALA A 208 -20.57 21.28 2.90
CA ALA A 208 -19.76 20.49 1.98
C ALA A 208 -19.94 18.98 2.21
N TYR A 209 -19.82 18.52 3.46
CA TYR A 209 -19.80 17.08 3.76
C TYR A 209 -21.19 16.45 3.76
N VAL A 210 -22.20 17.15 4.26
CA VAL A 210 -23.57 16.63 4.42
C VAL A 210 -24.40 16.87 3.16
N ASP A 211 -24.35 18.06 2.60
CA ASP A 211 -25.26 18.44 1.52
C ASP A 211 -24.66 18.15 0.13
N GLU A 212 -23.34 18.27 -0.02
CA GLU A 212 -22.67 18.06 -1.31
C GLU A 212 -22.09 16.65 -1.45
N TYR A 213 -21.28 16.17 -0.48
CA TYR A 213 -20.55 14.90 -0.63
C TYR A 213 -21.40 13.69 -0.23
N ARG A 214 -22.15 13.75 0.87
CA ARG A 214 -22.97 12.64 1.32
C ARG A 214 -23.86 12.02 0.24
N PRO A 215 -24.67 12.78 -0.51
CA PRO A 215 -25.57 12.19 -1.51
C PRO A 215 -24.84 11.37 -2.57
N LYS A 216 -23.58 11.74 -2.87
CA LYS A 216 -22.76 11.08 -3.89
C LYS A 216 -22.06 9.82 -3.38
N ILE A 217 -21.75 9.73 -2.07
CA ILE A 217 -21.02 8.58 -1.49
C ILE A 217 -21.90 7.63 -0.69
N GLU A 218 -23.07 8.07 -0.23
CA GLU A 218 -24.01 7.27 0.54
C GLU A 218 -24.37 5.92 -0.13
N PRO A 219 -24.55 5.85 -1.48
CA PRO A 219 -24.83 4.58 -2.16
C PRO A 219 -23.71 3.53 -2.04
N PHE A 220 -22.50 3.97 -1.73
CA PHE A 220 -21.33 3.09 -1.57
C PHE A 220 -21.10 2.66 -0.14
N ILE A 221 -21.68 3.36 0.87
CA ILE A 221 -21.44 3.07 2.29
C ILE A 221 -22.05 1.71 2.65
N ALA A 222 -21.22 0.83 3.25
CA ALA A 222 -21.64 -0.51 3.59
C ALA A 222 -20.95 -1.05 4.86
N ASP A 223 -21.53 -2.11 5.43
CA ASP A 223 -20.84 -3.00 6.37
C ASP A 223 -19.86 -3.91 5.62
N THR A 224 -18.68 -3.39 5.34
CA THR A 224 -17.68 -4.13 4.58
C THR A 224 -17.11 -5.33 5.34
N VAL A 225 -17.14 -5.30 6.67
CA VAL A 225 -16.66 -6.44 7.48
C VAL A 225 -17.61 -7.62 7.32
N GLY A 226 -18.94 -7.41 7.46
CA GLY A 226 -19.92 -8.43 7.18
C GLY A 226 -19.79 -9.01 5.78
N MET A 227 -19.67 -8.13 4.76
CA MET A 227 -19.50 -8.55 3.35
C MET A 227 -18.26 -9.42 3.12
N VAL A 228 -17.13 -9.08 3.76
CA VAL A 228 -15.90 -9.86 3.65
C VAL A 228 -16.07 -11.24 4.26
N HIS A 229 -16.68 -11.34 5.44
CA HIS A 229 -16.95 -12.61 6.08
C HIS A 229 -17.92 -13.48 5.25
N ASP A 230 -18.99 -12.89 4.71
CA ASP A 230 -19.92 -13.59 3.82
C ASP A 230 -19.22 -14.15 2.57
N ALA A 231 -18.33 -13.35 1.95
CA ALA A 231 -17.54 -13.79 0.81
C ALA A 231 -16.59 -14.95 1.17
N LEU A 232 -15.93 -14.83 2.31
CA LEU A 232 -15.05 -15.87 2.82
C LEU A 232 -15.83 -17.16 3.16
N ASP A 233 -16.97 -17.10 3.80
CA ASP A 233 -17.83 -18.25 4.13
C ASP A 233 -18.42 -18.91 2.87
N ALA A 234 -18.62 -18.13 1.82
CA ALA A 234 -19.02 -18.61 0.50
C ALA A 234 -17.85 -19.20 -0.34
N ASN A 235 -16.65 -19.31 0.22
CA ASN A 235 -15.43 -19.74 -0.49
C ASN A 235 -15.06 -18.86 -1.72
N GLN A 236 -15.38 -17.59 -1.68
CA GLN A 236 -14.96 -16.64 -2.71
C GLN A 236 -13.52 -16.19 -2.49
N ASN A 237 -12.76 -16.01 -3.56
CA ASN A 237 -11.41 -15.50 -3.48
C ASN A 237 -11.42 -14.00 -3.17
N VAL A 238 -10.77 -13.63 -2.08
CA VAL A 238 -10.65 -12.24 -1.60
C VAL A 238 -9.20 -11.80 -1.68
N LEU A 239 -8.95 -10.69 -2.38
CA LEU A 239 -7.64 -10.07 -2.47
C LEU A 239 -7.58 -8.82 -1.58
N LEU A 240 -6.57 -8.76 -0.73
CA LEU A 240 -6.27 -7.64 0.15
C LEU A 240 -5.10 -6.86 -0.45
N GLU A 241 -5.41 -5.70 -1.03
CA GLU A 241 -4.46 -4.85 -1.74
C GLU A 241 -3.81 -3.87 -0.78
N GLY A 242 -2.50 -4.02 -0.54
CA GLY A 242 -1.70 -3.10 0.25
C GLY A 242 -1.29 -1.86 -0.53
N ALA A 243 -1.34 -0.71 0.12
CA ALA A 243 -0.73 0.52 -0.34
C ALA A 243 0.65 0.70 0.32
N GLN A 244 1.53 1.55 -0.22
CA GLN A 244 2.89 1.77 0.26
C GLN A 244 3.71 0.46 0.33
N ALA A 245 4.54 0.26 1.37
CA ALA A 245 5.39 -0.93 1.49
C ALA A 245 5.88 -1.15 2.92
N THR A 246 6.50 -2.30 3.18
CA THR A 246 6.98 -2.74 4.49
C THR A 246 7.89 -1.73 5.18
N PHE A 247 8.85 -1.12 4.46
CA PHE A 247 9.76 -0.14 5.07
C PHE A 247 9.16 1.26 5.24
N LEU A 248 7.90 1.44 4.85
CA LEU A 248 7.08 2.61 5.17
C LEU A 248 6.05 2.33 6.28
N ASP A 249 6.07 1.16 6.91
CA ASP A 249 5.18 0.80 8.02
C ASP A 249 5.49 1.66 9.24
N ILE A 250 4.44 2.13 9.96
CA ILE A 250 4.60 3.03 11.12
C ILE A 250 5.38 2.38 12.27
N ASP A 251 5.25 1.07 12.46
CA ASP A 251 5.86 0.33 13.56
C ASP A 251 7.20 -0.30 13.16
N HIS A 252 7.33 -0.80 11.92
CA HIS A 252 8.46 -1.63 11.47
C HIS A 252 9.27 -1.00 10.33
N GLY A 253 8.83 0.14 9.80
CA GLY A 253 9.54 0.85 8.74
C GLY A 253 10.68 1.72 9.25
N THR A 254 11.26 2.51 8.35
CA THR A 254 12.37 3.44 8.64
C THR A 254 11.89 4.72 9.32
N TYR A 255 11.28 4.59 10.50
CA TYR A 255 10.77 5.72 11.28
C TYR A 255 11.84 6.80 11.52
N PRO A 256 11.54 8.12 11.40
CA PRO A 256 10.22 8.69 11.17
C PRO A 256 9.81 8.82 9.68
N PHE A 257 10.63 8.36 8.74
CA PHE A 257 10.40 8.45 7.30
C PHE A 257 9.50 7.30 6.81
N VAL A 258 8.26 7.28 7.29
CA VAL A 258 7.25 6.23 7.11
C VAL A 258 5.89 6.84 6.79
N THR A 259 4.91 6.00 6.42
CA THR A 259 3.49 6.38 6.42
C THR A 259 2.89 6.21 7.81
N SER A 260 1.71 6.77 8.05
CA SER A 260 1.02 6.68 9.36
C SER A 260 0.09 5.47 9.47
N SER A 261 0.29 4.46 8.64
CA SER A 261 -0.51 3.23 8.62
C SER A 261 0.38 1.98 8.61
N ASN A 262 -0.23 0.79 8.68
CA ASN A 262 0.45 -0.49 8.64
C ASN A 262 0.28 -1.18 7.27
N PRO A 263 1.19 -0.96 6.30
CA PRO A 263 1.18 -1.61 4.98
C PRO A 263 1.47 -3.11 5.01
N MET A 264 2.00 -3.65 6.10
CA MET A 264 2.32 -5.06 6.23
C MET A 264 1.08 -5.96 6.20
N ALA A 265 1.27 -7.25 5.94
CA ALA A 265 0.20 -8.24 5.90
C ALA A 265 -0.63 -8.31 7.20
N GLY A 266 0.00 -8.08 8.37
CA GLY A 266 -0.71 -7.96 9.64
C GLY A 266 -1.73 -6.82 9.68
N GLY A 267 -1.45 -5.71 9.00
CA GLY A 267 -2.37 -4.57 8.86
C GLY A 267 -3.63 -4.89 8.06
N ALA A 268 -3.58 -5.89 7.19
CA ALA A 268 -4.75 -6.36 6.44
C ALA A 268 -5.82 -6.95 7.36
N CYS A 269 -5.43 -7.62 8.44
CA CYS A 269 -6.37 -8.15 9.42
C CYS A 269 -7.24 -7.06 10.04
N THR A 270 -6.61 -6.01 10.55
CA THR A 270 -7.33 -4.89 11.19
C THR A 270 -8.03 -4.00 10.17
N GLY A 271 -7.42 -3.81 8.99
CA GLY A 271 -7.92 -2.91 7.96
C GLY A 271 -9.10 -3.45 7.14
N ALA A 272 -9.28 -4.78 7.09
CA ALA A 272 -10.43 -5.43 6.46
C ALA A 272 -11.38 -6.10 7.46
N GLY A 273 -10.98 -6.22 8.74
CA GLY A 273 -11.79 -6.83 9.80
C GLY A 273 -11.81 -8.36 9.76
N ILE A 274 -10.70 -8.99 9.37
CA ILE A 274 -10.55 -10.46 9.30
C ILE A 274 -9.54 -10.98 10.33
N GLY A 275 -9.69 -12.25 10.72
CA GLY A 275 -8.70 -12.92 11.57
C GLY A 275 -7.45 -13.35 10.79
N PRO A 276 -6.27 -13.48 11.46
CA PRO A 276 -5.02 -13.83 10.77
C PRO A 276 -5.05 -15.19 10.08
N LEU A 277 -5.83 -16.14 10.58
CA LEU A 277 -5.95 -17.48 9.98
C LEU A 277 -6.77 -17.51 8.68
N ALA A 278 -7.45 -16.41 8.35
CA ALA A 278 -8.12 -16.26 7.06
C ALA A 278 -7.14 -15.99 5.92
N ILE A 279 -5.94 -15.49 6.23
CA ILE A 279 -4.88 -15.23 5.25
C ILE A 279 -4.10 -16.51 4.99
N LYS A 280 -4.04 -16.93 3.73
CA LYS A 280 -3.32 -18.14 3.31
C LYS A 280 -2.15 -17.87 2.40
N ARG A 281 -2.23 -16.79 1.67
CA ARG A 281 -1.19 -16.40 0.74
C ARG A 281 -0.80 -14.95 0.97
N VAL A 282 0.49 -14.70 1.08
CA VAL A 282 1.04 -13.34 1.20
C VAL A 282 2.09 -13.17 0.11
N ILE A 283 1.76 -12.37 -0.89
CA ILE A 283 2.61 -12.08 -2.03
C ILE A 283 3.37 -10.79 -1.75
N GLY A 284 4.70 -10.90 -1.63
CA GLY A 284 5.58 -9.74 -1.56
C GLY A 284 5.93 -9.25 -2.96
N VAL A 285 5.83 -7.97 -3.22
CA VAL A 285 6.24 -7.38 -4.50
C VAL A 285 7.48 -6.53 -4.31
N ALA A 286 8.51 -6.78 -5.12
CA ALA A 286 9.75 -6.01 -5.19
C ALA A 286 10.07 -5.63 -6.64
N LYS A 287 10.78 -4.55 -6.84
CA LYS A 287 11.47 -4.29 -8.13
C LYS A 287 12.80 -5.05 -8.16
N ALA A 288 13.30 -5.34 -9.36
CA ALA A 288 14.65 -5.89 -9.56
C ALA A 288 15.78 -4.94 -9.09
N TYR A 289 15.42 -3.76 -8.62
CA TYR A 289 16.24 -2.73 -7.99
C TYR A 289 15.41 -2.06 -6.87
N VAL A 290 15.91 -1.00 -6.25
CA VAL A 290 15.16 -0.28 -5.22
C VAL A 290 14.96 1.17 -5.62
N THR A 291 13.82 1.76 -5.25
CA THR A 291 13.66 3.22 -5.31
C THR A 291 13.04 3.75 -4.03
N ARG A 292 13.37 4.99 -3.71
CA ARG A 292 12.80 5.68 -2.56
C ARG A 292 12.37 7.09 -2.92
N VAL A 293 11.22 7.53 -2.39
CA VAL A 293 10.77 8.92 -2.42
C VAL A 293 11.06 9.57 -1.08
N GLY A 294 11.55 10.83 -1.09
CA GLY A 294 11.79 11.60 0.12
C GLY A 294 13.07 11.27 0.85
N ALA A 295 13.14 11.70 2.11
CA ALA A 295 14.31 11.54 2.97
C ALA A 295 14.37 10.16 3.64
N GLY A 296 15.42 9.94 4.42
CA GLY A 296 15.65 8.72 5.19
C GLY A 296 16.78 7.86 4.65
N PRO A 297 17.17 6.80 5.39
CA PRO A 297 18.28 5.94 5.05
C PRO A 297 18.03 5.17 3.75
N PHE A 298 19.10 4.99 2.97
CA PHE A 298 19.04 4.22 1.73
C PHE A 298 20.42 3.59 1.47
N PRO A 299 20.75 2.45 2.06
CA PRO A 299 22.09 1.87 2.02
C PRO A 299 22.63 1.61 0.62
N THR A 300 21.78 1.19 -0.31
CA THR A 300 22.16 0.80 -1.67
C THR A 300 21.96 1.91 -2.71
N GLU A 301 21.78 3.17 -2.28
CA GLU A 301 21.54 4.31 -3.18
C GLU A 301 22.65 4.49 -4.20
N ILE A 302 22.28 4.81 -5.45
CA ILE A 302 23.17 4.99 -6.58
C ILE A 302 23.15 6.46 -7.00
N HIS A 303 24.35 7.06 -7.17
CA HIS A 303 24.53 8.47 -7.51
C HIS A 303 25.27 8.70 -8.84
N ASP A 304 25.44 7.65 -9.63
CA ASP A 304 26.18 7.67 -10.89
C ASP A 304 25.27 7.48 -12.12
N GLU A 305 25.86 7.31 -13.30
CA GLU A 305 25.17 7.11 -14.57
C GLU A 305 24.24 5.88 -14.57
N VAL A 306 24.53 4.84 -13.77
CA VAL A 306 23.66 3.68 -13.61
C VAL A 306 22.38 4.08 -12.91
N GLY A 307 22.48 4.94 -11.89
CA GLY A 307 21.30 5.49 -11.22
C GLY A 307 20.43 6.33 -12.17
N ASP A 308 21.04 7.11 -13.06
CA ASP A 308 20.32 7.89 -14.07
C ASP A 308 19.64 6.95 -15.08
N HIS A 309 20.33 5.91 -15.56
CA HIS A 309 19.74 4.88 -16.43
C HIS A 309 18.50 4.25 -15.81
N ILE A 310 18.58 3.82 -14.54
CA ILE A 310 17.44 3.19 -13.82
C ILE A 310 16.25 4.16 -13.75
N VAL A 311 16.49 5.44 -13.49
CA VAL A 311 15.42 6.45 -13.41
C VAL A 311 14.79 6.70 -14.77
N ASP A 312 15.58 6.86 -15.81
CA ASP A 312 15.10 7.23 -17.14
C ASP A 312 14.40 6.07 -17.84
N VAL A 313 15.01 4.89 -17.88
CA VAL A 313 14.43 3.68 -18.48
C VAL A 313 13.27 3.15 -17.64
N GLY A 314 13.43 3.17 -16.30
CA GLY A 314 12.40 2.74 -15.36
C GLY A 314 11.26 3.75 -15.17
N HIS A 315 11.33 4.96 -15.76
CA HIS A 315 10.38 6.05 -15.54
C HIS A 315 10.12 6.31 -14.05
N GLU A 316 11.22 6.39 -13.26
CA GLU A 316 11.14 6.48 -11.80
C GLU A 316 10.85 7.90 -11.33
N TYR A 317 9.63 8.35 -11.64
CA TYR A 317 9.06 9.62 -11.18
C TYR A 317 7.78 9.38 -10.40
N GLY A 318 7.55 10.14 -9.34
CA GLY A 318 6.34 10.02 -8.54
C GLY A 318 5.08 10.30 -9.35
N THR A 319 4.11 9.39 -9.35
CA THR A 319 2.87 9.51 -10.14
C THR A 319 2.15 10.83 -9.89
N ASN A 320 2.02 11.24 -8.64
CA ASN A 320 1.33 12.46 -8.23
C ASN A 320 2.25 13.69 -8.16
N THR A 321 3.49 13.51 -7.73
CA THR A 321 4.39 14.64 -7.42
C THR A 321 5.33 14.97 -8.55
N LYS A 322 5.48 14.10 -9.55
CA LYS A 322 6.46 14.16 -10.64
C LYS A 322 7.91 14.30 -10.15
N ARG A 323 8.17 14.04 -8.86
CA ARG A 323 9.51 14.09 -8.29
C ARG A 323 10.31 12.86 -8.71
N ARG A 324 11.57 13.08 -9.08
CA ARG A 324 12.53 12.01 -9.33
C ARG A 324 12.68 11.14 -8.08
N ARG A 325 12.59 9.83 -8.24
CA ARG A 325 12.90 8.88 -7.18
C ARG A 325 14.39 8.69 -7.04
N ARG A 326 14.87 8.42 -5.86
CA ARG A 326 16.23 7.99 -5.55
C ARG A 326 16.37 6.53 -5.97
N PRO A 327 17.26 6.15 -6.90
CA PRO A 327 17.47 4.76 -7.30
C PRO A 327 18.52 4.08 -6.42
N GLY A 328 18.46 2.76 -6.30
CA GLY A 328 19.43 1.95 -5.59
C GLY A 328 19.48 0.52 -6.10
N TRP A 329 20.59 -0.17 -5.87
CA TRP A 329 20.73 -1.58 -6.16
C TRP A 329 19.76 -2.43 -5.32
N PHE A 330 19.43 -3.62 -5.81
CA PHE A 330 18.60 -4.57 -5.09
C PHE A 330 19.18 -4.88 -3.72
N ASP A 331 18.35 -4.82 -2.69
CA ASP A 331 18.75 -5.03 -1.30
C ASP A 331 18.10 -6.29 -0.73
N ALA A 332 18.85 -7.41 -0.78
CA ALA A 332 18.37 -8.68 -0.27
C ALA A 332 18.30 -8.73 1.26
N VAL A 333 19.07 -7.89 1.98
CA VAL A 333 19.00 -7.80 3.45
C VAL A 333 17.65 -7.23 3.87
N MET A 334 17.24 -6.14 3.22
CA MET A 334 15.92 -5.54 3.43
C MET A 334 14.80 -6.51 3.03
N LEU A 335 14.92 -7.13 1.86
CA LEU A 335 13.86 -8.01 1.37
C LEU A 335 13.66 -9.24 2.26
N ARG A 336 14.74 -9.83 2.76
CA ARG A 336 14.72 -10.91 3.76
C ARG A 336 14.03 -10.47 5.05
N HIS A 337 14.28 -9.24 5.49
CA HIS A 337 13.59 -8.68 6.65
C HIS A 337 12.09 -8.50 6.37
N ALA A 338 11.72 -7.96 5.21
CA ALA A 338 10.33 -7.83 4.79
C ALA A 338 9.63 -9.19 4.67
N ALA A 339 10.31 -10.21 4.13
CA ALA A 339 9.78 -11.58 4.03
C ALA A 339 9.42 -12.16 5.39
N ARG A 340 10.27 -11.96 6.39
CA ARG A 340 10.03 -12.41 7.77
C ARG A 340 8.86 -11.68 8.42
N LEU A 341 8.82 -10.34 8.30
CA LEU A 341 7.76 -9.52 8.91
C LEU A 341 6.38 -9.85 8.34
N ASN A 342 6.31 -10.12 7.05
CA ASN A 342 5.06 -10.40 6.35
C ASN A 342 4.75 -11.91 6.25
N THR A 343 5.67 -12.78 6.63
CA THR A 343 5.55 -14.24 6.42
C THR A 343 5.21 -14.54 4.95
N LEU A 344 6.03 -14.03 4.02
CA LEU A 344 5.78 -14.14 2.60
C LEU A 344 5.72 -15.61 2.17
N THR A 345 4.70 -15.96 1.42
CA THR A 345 4.58 -17.27 0.75
C THR A 345 5.19 -17.26 -0.65
N ASP A 346 5.11 -16.10 -1.30
CA ASP A 346 5.54 -15.87 -2.67
C ASP A 346 6.20 -14.50 -2.81
N LEU A 347 7.08 -14.39 -3.80
CA LEU A 347 7.71 -13.14 -4.20
C LEU A 347 7.41 -12.84 -5.67
N GLY A 348 7.03 -11.60 -5.97
CA GLY A 348 6.92 -11.09 -7.31
C GLY A 348 8.01 -10.06 -7.58
N ILE A 349 8.80 -10.26 -8.64
CA ILE A 349 9.82 -9.30 -9.09
C ILE A 349 9.30 -8.52 -10.28
N THR A 350 9.38 -7.20 -10.23
CA THR A 350 8.98 -6.30 -11.32
C THR A 350 10.17 -5.61 -11.95
N LYS A 351 9.96 -5.09 -13.16
CA LYS A 351 10.92 -4.19 -13.82
C LYS A 351 12.31 -4.82 -14.06
N LEU A 352 12.34 -6.11 -14.37
CA LEU A 352 13.58 -6.78 -14.75
C LEU A 352 14.17 -6.15 -16.03
N ASP A 353 13.32 -5.79 -16.97
CA ASP A 353 13.60 -5.12 -18.24
C ASP A 353 14.42 -3.83 -18.12
N VAL A 354 14.30 -3.13 -16.99
CA VAL A 354 15.06 -1.89 -16.74
C VAL A 354 16.57 -2.14 -16.61
N LEU A 355 16.96 -3.36 -16.27
CA LEU A 355 18.37 -3.76 -16.12
C LEU A 355 19.00 -4.32 -17.41
N ASP A 356 18.25 -4.48 -18.48
CA ASP A 356 18.68 -5.13 -19.73
C ASP A 356 19.95 -4.53 -20.37
N GLY A 357 20.15 -3.22 -20.23
CA GLY A 357 21.26 -2.50 -20.85
C GLY A 357 22.55 -2.43 -20.02
N LEU A 358 22.54 -2.91 -18.80
CA LEU A 358 23.66 -2.74 -17.86
C LEU A 358 24.80 -3.73 -18.13
N ASP A 359 26.05 -3.32 -17.85
CA ASP A 359 27.24 -4.17 -17.93
C ASP A 359 27.32 -5.16 -16.76
N GLU A 360 26.89 -4.70 -15.59
CA GLU A 360 26.85 -5.45 -14.34
C GLU A 360 25.61 -5.09 -13.54
N VAL A 361 25.15 -6.00 -12.71
CA VAL A 361 24.07 -5.80 -11.74
C VAL A 361 24.56 -6.21 -10.34
N LYS A 362 24.13 -5.47 -9.31
CA LYS A 362 24.58 -5.71 -7.94
C LYS A 362 23.42 -6.03 -7.03
N VAL A 363 23.64 -7.02 -6.15
CA VAL A 363 22.73 -7.40 -5.09
C VAL A 363 23.42 -7.19 -3.76
N CYS A 364 22.82 -6.37 -2.89
CA CYS A 364 23.32 -6.22 -1.52
C CYS A 364 22.93 -7.46 -0.71
N VAL A 365 23.95 -8.23 -0.29
CA VAL A 365 23.78 -9.49 0.44
C VAL A 365 24.09 -9.39 1.95
N GLY A 366 24.61 -8.24 2.38
CA GLY A 366 24.94 -7.94 3.77
C GLY A 366 25.22 -6.48 3.97
N TYR A 367 25.31 -6.05 5.22
CA TYR A 367 25.81 -4.73 5.59
C TYR A 367 27.10 -4.84 6.39
N GLU A 368 27.87 -3.78 6.41
CA GLU A 368 29.01 -3.61 7.30
C GLU A 368 28.80 -2.34 8.14
N LEU A 369 29.01 -2.44 9.45
CA LEU A 369 28.95 -1.33 10.40
C LEU A 369 30.10 -1.48 11.39
N ASP A 370 30.95 -0.45 11.51
CA ASP A 370 32.11 -0.43 12.41
C ASP A 370 33.01 -1.67 12.28
N GLY A 371 33.25 -2.11 11.02
CA GLY A 371 34.06 -3.29 10.70
C GLY A 371 33.41 -4.65 11.03
N LYS A 372 32.12 -4.65 11.39
CA LYS A 372 31.36 -5.89 11.65
C LYS A 372 30.33 -6.12 10.54
N ARG A 373 30.33 -7.35 10.00
CA ARG A 373 29.33 -7.77 9.03
C ARG A 373 28.00 -8.08 9.71
N LEU A 374 26.93 -7.49 9.19
CA LEU A 374 25.55 -7.68 9.61
C LEU A 374 24.78 -8.42 8.52
N ALA A 375 24.12 -9.52 8.87
CA ALA A 375 23.24 -10.27 7.97
C ALA A 375 21.78 -9.77 8.01
N HIS A 376 21.47 -8.84 8.91
CA HIS A 376 20.12 -8.33 9.14
C HIS A 376 20.12 -6.80 9.19
N VAL A 377 18.96 -6.21 8.98
CA VAL A 377 18.73 -4.78 9.18
C VAL A 377 19.04 -4.44 10.64
N PRO A 378 19.85 -3.39 10.91
CA PRO A 378 20.17 -2.98 12.27
C PRO A 378 18.90 -2.67 13.07
N TYR A 379 18.91 -3.05 14.35
CA TYR A 379 17.81 -2.75 15.26
C TYR A 379 17.63 -1.24 15.45
N HIS A 380 18.74 -0.52 15.63
CA HIS A 380 18.70 0.92 15.83
C HIS A 380 18.66 1.65 14.49
N GLN A 381 17.61 2.42 14.26
CA GLN A 381 17.35 3.07 12.98
C GLN A 381 18.47 4.04 12.54
N SER A 382 19.13 4.73 13.48
CA SER A 382 20.25 5.61 13.12
C SER A 382 21.45 4.84 12.54
N GLU A 383 21.63 3.57 12.91
CA GLU A 383 22.71 2.74 12.37
C GLU A 383 22.50 2.46 10.88
N LEU A 384 21.24 2.35 10.43
CA LEU A 384 20.92 2.14 9.01
C LEU A 384 21.42 3.29 8.09
N HIS A 385 21.62 4.49 8.65
CA HIS A 385 22.23 5.61 7.93
C HIS A 385 23.74 5.46 7.72
N HIS A 386 24.40 4.59 8.50
CA HIS A 386 25.86 4.47 8.57
C HIS A 386 26.37 3.11 8.06
N VAL A 387 25.49 2.19 7.73
CA VAL A 387 25.90 0.90 7.17
C VAL A 387 26.50 1.08 5.77
N THR A 388 27.49 0.28 5.47
CA THR A 388 28.05 0.12 4.12
C THR A 388 27.48 -1.16 3.51
N PRO A 389 26.84 -1.12 2.33
CA PRO A 389 26.32 -2.31 1.68
C PRO A 389 27.45 -3.21 1.17
N VAL A 390 27.29 -4.51 1.36
CA VAL A 390 28.19 -5.53 0.81
C VAL A 390 27.51 -6.15 -0.40
N PHE A 391 28.09 -5.92 -1.57
CA PHE A 391 27.51 -6.35 -2.82
C PHE A 391 28.09 -7.67 -3.34
N GLU A 392 27.21 -8.49 -3.90
CA GLU A 392 27.56 -9.50 -4.88
C GLU A 392 27.30 -8.91 -6.26
N THR A 393 28.29 -8.98 -7.16
CA THR A 393 28.23 -8.40 -8.50
C THR A 393 28.09 -9.51 -9.53
N LEU A 394 27.07 -9.43 -10.35
CA LEU A 394 26.80 -10.35 -11.45
C LEU A 394 27.02 -9.62 -12.79
N PRO A 395 27.44 -10.32 -13.85
CA PRO A 395 27.54 -9.72 -15.18
C PRO A 395 26.13 -9.44 -15.72
N GLY A 396 25.94 -8.28 -16.33
CA GLY A 396 24.72 -7.92 -17.04
C GLY A 396 24.53 -8.76 -18.32
N TRP A 397 23.30 -8.79 -18.84
CA TRP A 397 22.95 -9.67 -19.98
C TRP A 397 22.84 -8.95 -21.31
N LYS A 398 22.64 -7.64 -21.34
CA LYS A 398 22.59 -6.80 -22.56
C LYS A 398 21.68 -7.35 -23.69
N GLN A 399 20.60 -8.00 -23.30
CA GLN A 399 19.59 -8.57 -24.19
C GLN A 399 18.22 -8.16 -23.65
N PRO A 400 17.24 -7.83 -24.54
CA PRO A 400 15.91 -7.47 -24.07
C PRO A 400 15.20 -8.67 -23.43
N THR A 401 14.58 -8.44 -22.28
CA THR A 401 13.76 -9.43 -21.57
C THR A 401 12.27 -9.26 -21.82
N THR A 402 11.84 -8.18 -22.46
CA THR A 402 10.42 -7.79 -22.63
C THR A 402 9.57 -8.83 -23.39
N GLU A 403 10.18 -9.65 -24.24
CA GLU A 403 9.51 -10.69 -25.01
C GLU A 403 9.52 -12.07 -24.32
N ALA A 404 10.22 -12.23 -23.20
CA ALA A 404 10.24 -13.48 -22.45
C ALA A 404 8.84 -13.80 -21.88
N ARG A 405 8.40 -15.04 -22.02
CA ARG A 405 7.12 -15.55 -21.50
C ARG A 405 7.30 -16.83 -20.68
N SER A 406 8.50 -17.40 -20.72
CA SER A 406 8.90 -18.55 -19.91
C SER A 406 10.28 -18.34 -19.31
N TRP A 407 10.64 -19.14 -18.32
CA TRP A 407 11.98 -19.11 -17.73
C TRP A 407 13.10 -19.27 -18.75
N ASN A 408 12.90 -20.18 -19.71
CA ASN A 408 13.90 -20.50 -20.73
C ASN A 408 14.11 -19.36 -21.75
N ASP A 409 13.19 -18.42 -21.86
CA ASP A 409 13.33 -17.25 -22.74
C ASP A 409 14.22 -16.17 -22.11
N LEU A 410 14.45 -16.24 -20.81
CA LEU A 410 15.32 -15.30 -20.13
C LEU A 410 16.79 -15.56 -20.43
N PRO A 411 17.62 -14.52 -20.63
CA PRO A 411 19.06 -14.68 -20.66
C PRO A 411 19.57 -15.38 -19.40
N ALA A 412 20.54 -16.31 -19.54
CA ALA A 412 21.08 -17.08 -18.39
C ALA A 412 21.53 -16.18 -17.22
N LYS A 413 22.15 -15.04 -17.51
CA LYS A 413 22.58 -14.07 -16.50
C LYS A 413 21.40 -13.40 -15.77
N ALA A 414 20.27 -13.23 -16.41
CA ALA A 414 19.04 -12.74 -15.76
C ALA A 414 18.44 -13.83 -14.87
N GLN A 415 18.52 -15.11 -15.28
CA GLN A 415 18.16 -16.25 -14.44
C GLN A 415 19.07 -16.35 -13.20
N ASP A 416 20.39 -16.13 -13.35
CA ASP A 416 21.35 -16.11 -12.26
C ASP A 416 20.98 -15.03 -11.21
N LEU A 417 20.58 -13.81 -11.66
CA LEU A 417 20.13 -12.75 -10.76
C LEU A 417 18.89 -13.18 -9.97
N LEU A 418 17.87 -13.72 -10.64
CA LEU A 418 16.63 -14.15 -9.99
C LEU A 418 16.88 -15.29 -9.03
N THR A 419 17.73 -16.24 -9.37
CA THR A 419 18.15 -17.35 -8.49
C THR A 419 18.88 -16.83 -7.25
N LEU A 420 19.81 -15.89 -7.43
CA LEU A 420 20.50 -15.27 -6.29
C LEU A 420 19.52 -14.54 -5.37
N ILE A 421 18.54 -13.82 -5.93
CA ILE A 421 17.51 -13.13 -5.13
C ILE A 421 16.70 -14.15 -4.33
N GLU A 422 16.24 -15.23 -4.94
CA GLU A 422 15.46 -16.28 -4.29
C GLU A 422 16.24 -16.93 -3.14
N ASP A 423 17.49 -17.29 -3.39
CA ASP A 423 18.39 -17.90 -2.41
C ASP A 423 18.68 -16.96 -1.22
N GLN A 424 18.94 -15.68 -1.50
CA GLN A 424 19.25 -14.70 -0.47
C GLN A 424 18.04 -14.32 0.38
N VAL A 425 16.84 -14.32 -0.20
CA VAL A 425 15.61 -13.97 0.50
C VAL A 425 14.99 -15.18 1.21
N GLY A 426 15.15 -16.37 0.65
CA GLY A 426 14.54 -17.61 1.13
C GLY A 426 13.04 -17.68 0.86
N THR A 427 12.55 -16.99 -0.19
CA THR A 427 11.14 -16.98 -0.58
C THR A 427 11.05 -17.21 -2.09
N LYS A 428 10.19 -18.14 -2.50
CA LYS A 428 10.00 -18.53 -3.90
C LYS A 428 9.52 -17.35 -4.76
N ILE A 429 10.18 -17.10 -5.89
CA ILE A 429 9.73 -16.15 -6.88
C ILE A 429 8.67 -16.84 -7.75
N SER A 430 7.42 -16.37 -7.70
CA SER A 430 6.30 -16.92 -8.48
C SER A 430 5.91 -16.02 -9.66
N PHE A 431 6.40 -14.78 -9.71
CA PHE A 431 6.09 -13.84 -10.79
C PHE A 431 7.32 -13.00 -11.13
N VAL A 432 7.63 -12.89 -12.40
CA VAL A 432 8.66 -11.99 -12.92
C VAL A 432 8.06 -11.08 -13.99
N GLY A 433 8.01 -9.79 -13.70
CA GLY A 433 7.57 -8.76 -14.66
C GLY A 433 8.74 -8.30 -15.52
N VAL A 434 8.60 -8.48 -16.83
CA VAL A 434 9.61 -8.20 -17.86
C VAL A 434 9.24 -7.01 -18.75
N GLY A 435 8.29 -6.19 -18.33
CA GLY A 435 7.86 -4.99 -19.03
C GLY A 435 6.59 -4.38 -18.42
N PRO A 436 6.10 -3.24 -18.92
CA PRO A 436 4.93 -2.54 -18.38
C PRO A 436 3.58 -3.18 -18.74
N GLY A 437 3.51 -3.94 -19.83
CA GLY A 437 2.27 -4.56 -20.32
C GLY A 437 1.73 -5.64 -19.39
N ARG A 438 0.41 -5.86 -19.45
CA ARG A 438 -0.27 -6.89 -18.64
C ARG A 438 0.29 -8.28 -18.93
N ASP A 439 0.57 -8.59 -20.19
CA ASP A 439 1.09 -9.87 -20.68
C ASP A 439 2.62 -10.04 -20.54
N GLN A 440 3.34 -8.99 -20.14
CA GLN A 440 4.79 -8.99 -20.00
C GLN A 440 5.23 -9.51 -18.63
N TRP A 441 4.94 -10.76 -18.36
CA TRP A 441 5.36 -11.47 -17.15
C TRP A 441 5.52 -12.96 -17.43
N LEU A 442 6.19 -13.66 -16.52
CA LEU A 442 6.34 -15.10 -16.55
C LEU A 442 6.32 -15.69 -15.14
N ASP A 443 5.93 -16.96 -15.04
CA ASP A 443 6.11 -17.79 -13.85
C ASP A 443 7.43 -18.58 -14.04
N PRO A 444 8.43 -18.42 -13.15
CA PRO A 444 9.70 -19.14 -13.26
C PRO A 444 9.59 -20.65 -13.13
N HIS A 445 8.45 -21.16 -12.68
CA HIS A 445 8.24 -22.57 -12.35
C HIS A 445 7.11 -23.22 -13.19
N ALA A 446 6.57 -22.51 -14.16
CA ALA A 446 5.56 -23.03 -15.09
C ALA A 446 6.14 -23.99 -16.13
#